data_251a194fc9c5259d6791a670237d8232
#
_entry.id   251a194fc9c5259d6791a670237d8232
#
_cell.length_a   1.000
_cell.length_b   1.000
_cell.length_c   1.000
_cell.angle_alpha   90.00
_cell.angle_beta   90.00
_cell.angle_gamma   90.00
#
_symmetry.space_group_name_H-M   'P 1'
#
loop_
_entity.id
_entity.type
_entity.pdbx_description
1 polymer ?
#
loop_
_entity_poly.entity_id
_entity_poly.type
_entity_poly.pdbx_seq_one_letter_code
_entity_poly.pdbx_strand_id
1 'polypeptide(L)'
;MSPSLHATPHTTSHPSWRRLGLALLAGLALLLGGCAALRAQNPDSPLAPVRATAIGSDPHVMLDGHDVVAYFTQGQHAMGQPQFSSRYQGVDFHFASAAHKALFDAAPQRYLPQFGGFCANGIAYAIPWGGDADTWRIIDGKLYIFGGAGSRDAFLLDVPRNLALANTYWSTEVAGSNSFWQRSKRLIFRVPHYASGEELARRVAAARAAKP
;
A
#
# COMPACT_ATOMS: atom_id res chain seq x y z
N MET A 1 75.77 -3.43 39.98
CA MET A 1 74.34 -2.99 40.19
C MET A 1 73.89 -2.41 38.86
N SER A 2 73.18 -3.15 38.08
CA SER A 2 72.63 -2.69 36.80
C SER A 2 71.10 -2.61 36.95
N PRO A 3 70.45 -1.55 36.54
CA PRO A 3 68.98 -1.45 36.56
C PRO A 3 68.38 -2.12 35.33
N SER A 4 67.42 -2.98 35.58
CA SER A 4 66.59 -3.63 34.57
C SER A 4 65.55 -2.63 34.02
N LEU A 5 65.58 -2.42 32.72
CA LEU A 5 64.54 -1.65 32.00
C LEU A 5 63.35 -2.58 31.71
N HIS A 6 62.25 -2.35 32.37
CA HIS A 6 60.97 -2.98 32.00
C HIS A 6 60.38 -2.25 30.80
N ALA A 7 60.32 -2.94 29.67
CA ALA A 7 59.59 -2.52 28.48
C ALA A 7 58.10 -2.80 28.67
N THR A 8 57.26 -1.77 28.64
CA THR A 8 55.79 -1.91 28.58
C THR A 8 55.36 -2.25 27.15
N PRO A 9 54.48 -3.23 26.94
CA PRO A 9 53.96 -3.52 25.61
C PRO A 9 52.96 -2.46 25.20
N HIS A 10 53.25 -1.74 24.12
CA HIS A 10 52.29 -0.88 23.43
C HIS A 10 51.26 -1.74 22.74
N THR A 11 50.07 -1.85 23.27
CA THR A 11 48.90 -2.39 22.58
C THR A 11 48.43 -1.39 21.53
N THR A 12 48.79 -1.64 20.26
CA THR A 12 48.24 -0.93 19.11
C THR A 12 46.79 -1.41 18.91
N SER A 13 45.85 -0.61 19.35
CA SER A 13 44.43 -0.81 19.02
C SER A 13 44.24 -0.53 17.54
N HIS A 14 44.13 -1.57 16.73
CA HIS A 14 43.74 -1.43 15.34
C HIS A 14 42.27 -0.94 15.30
N PRO A 15 41.99 0.21 14.71
CA PRO A 15 40.64 0.70 14.58
C PRO A 15 39.85 -0.25 13.69
N SER A 16 38.69 -0.58 14.14
CA SER A 16 37.82 -1.68 13.71
C SER A 16 37.15 -1.38 12.36
N TRP A 17 37.90 -1.31 11.29
CA TRP A 17 37.36 -1.27 9.91
C TRP A 17 36.40 -2.44 9.65
N ARG A 18 36.63 -3.58 10.28
CA ARG A 18 35.69 -4.72 10.27
C ARG A 18 34.34 -4.40 10.93
N ARG A 19 34.33 -3.60 12.02
CA ARG A 19 33.08 -3.20 12.68
C ARG A 19 32.33 -2.15 11.88
N LEU A 20 33.03 -1.23 11.22
CA LEU A 20 32.45 -0.27 10.28
C LEU A 20 31.87 -0.96 9.05
N GLY A 21 32.57 -1.93 8.48
CA GLY A 21 32.11 -2.73 7.36
C GLY A 21 30.87 -3.57 7.71
N LEU A 22 30.83 -4.18 8.90
CA LEU A 22 29.68 -4.92 9.40
C LEU A 22 28.47 -4.01 9.67
N ALA A 23 28.69 -2.81 10.21
CA ALA A 23 27.62 -1.84 10.43
C ALA A 23 27.04 -1.30 9.11
N LEU A 24 27.88 -1.07 8.10
CA LEU A 24 27.46 -0.67 6.75
C LEU A 24 26.69 -1.80 6.04
N LEU A 25 27.14 -3.04 6.16
CA LEU A 25 26.45 -4.20 5.59
C LEU A 25 25.11 -4.45 6.30
N ALA A 26 25.04 -4.31 7.62
CA ALA A 26 23.78 -4.42 8.38
C ALA A 26 22.81 -3.28 8.03
N GLY A 27 23.32 -2.07 7.87
CA GLY A 27 22.53 -0.92 7.41
C GLY A 27 22.00 -1.11 6.00
N LEU A 28 22.81 -1.65 5.08
CA LEU A 28 22.40 -1.96 3.72
C LEU A 28 21.38 -3.11 3.67
N ALA A 29 21.54 -4.14 4.52
CA ALA A 29 20.60 -5.25 4.64
C ALA A 29 19.24 -4.78 5.21
N LEU A 30 19.23 -3.84 6.15
CA LEU A 30 18.00 -3.21 6.68
C LEU A 30 17.31 -2.35 5.62
N LEU A 31 18.07 -1.63 4.78
CA LEU A 31 17.54 -0.88 3.65
C LEU A 31 16.95 -1.81 2.58
N LEU A 32 17.59 -2.94 2.30
CA LEU A 32 17.11 -3.94 1.33
C LEU A 32 15.91 -4.74 1.87
N GLY A 33 15.88 -5.05 3.17
CA GLY A 33 14.73 -5.70 3.82
C GLY A 33 13.50 -4.79 3.89
N GLY A 34 13.69 -3.49 4.06
CA GLY A 34 12.60 -2.49 3.99
C GLY A 34 11.94 -2.39 2.61
N CYS A 35 12.67 -2.72 1.54
CA CYS A 35 12.13 -2.71 0.18
C CYS A 35 11.10 -3.82 -0.09
N ALA A 36 11.09 -4.92 0.67
CA ALA A 36 10.12 -5.99 0.49
C ALA A 36 8.68 -5.54 0.86
N ALA A 37 8.54 -4.77 1.93
CA ALA A 37 7.25 -4.15 2.30
C ALA A 37 6.79 -3.07 1.31
N LEU A 38 7.71 -2.50 0.53
CA LEU A 38 7.42 -1.49 -0.49
C LEU A 38 7.06 -2.09 -1.85
N ARG A 39 7.30 -3.39 -2.04
CA ARG A 39 6.91 -4.13 -3.25
C ARG A 39 5.44 -4.51 -3.31
N ALA A 40 4.68 -4.25 -2.24
CA ALA A 40 3.24 -4.56 -2.17
C ALA A 40 2.37 -3.81 -3.19
N GLN A 41 2.96 -3.01 -4.09
CA GLN A 41 2.24 -2.24 -5.09
C GLN A 41 3.05 -2.24 -6.38
N ASN A 42 2.38 -2.43 -7.51
CA ASN A 42 3.03 -2.31 -8.81
C ASN A 42 3.25 -0.83 -9.17
N PRO A 43 4.41 -0.21 -8.84
CA PRO A 43 4.67 1.19 -9.12
C PRO A 43 4.84 1.48 -10.60
N ASP A 44 5.18 0.45 -11.37
CA ASP A 44 5.56 0.55 -12.78
C ASP A 44 4.44 0.08 -13.71
N SER A 45 3.21 -0.10 -13.19
CA SER A 45 2.07 -0.42 -14.04
C SER A 45 1.92 0.66 -15.12
N PRO A 46 1.95 0.31 -16.41
CA PRO A 46 1.75 1.27 -17.49
C PRO A 46 0.35 1.87 -17.49
N LEU A 47 -0.52 1.40 -16.61
CA LEU A 47 -1.92 1.72 -16.58
C LEU A 47 -2.23 2.64 -15.43
N ALA A 48 -2.31 3.89 -15.72
CA ALA A 48 -3.06 4.85 -14.93
C ALA A 48 -4.50 4.89 -15.53
N PRO A 49 -5.57 4.59 -14.78
CA PRO A 49 -5.67 4.50 -13.32
C PRO A 49 -5.59 3.09 -12.74
N VAL A 50 -5.38 2.05 -13.53
CA VAL A 50 -5.38 0.67 -13.02
C VAL A 50 -3.96 0.26 -12.65
N ARG A 51 -3.72 0.09 -11.37
CA ARG A 51 -2.48 -0.46 -10.84
C ARG A 51 -2.83 -1.65 -9.96
N ALA A 52 -2.07 -2.73 -10.10
CA ALA A 52 -2.20 -3.82 -9.17
C ALA A 52 -1.59 -3.44 -7.83
N THR A 53 -2.29 -3.70 -6.75
CA THR A 53 -1.69 -3.80 -5.43
C THR A 53 -1.27 -5.25 -5.26
N ALA A 54 0.02 -5.50 -5.21
CA ALA A 54 0.52 -6.83 -4.91
C ALA A 54 0.94 -6.88 -3.45
N ILE A 55 0.32 -7.76 -2.72
CA ILE A 55 0.78 -8.23 -1.42
C ILE A 55 1.15 -9.69 -1.66
N GLY A 56 2.29 -9.97 -2.22
CA GLY A 56 2.63 -11.34 -2.53
C GLY A 56 3.60 -11.45 -3.69
N SER A 57 3.49 -12.52 -4.46
CA SER A 57 4.50 -12.94 -5.42
C SER A 57 4.37 -12.31 -6.80
N ASP A 58 3.19 -11.81 -7.18
CA ASP A 58 2.97 -11.27 -8.51
C ASP A 58 2.41 -9.84 -8.48
N PRO A 59 3.23 -8.83 -8.84
CA PRO A 59 2.82 -7.43 -8.87
C PRO A 59 1.84 -7.08 -9.99
N HIS A 60 1.51 -8.03 -10.86
CA HIS A 60 0.60 -7.82 -11.98
C HIS A 60 -0.80 -8.36 -11.71
N VAL A 61 -1.04 -9.01 -10.56
CA VAL A 61 -2.35 -9.53 -10.19
C VAL A 61 -3.10 -8.53 -9.31
N MET A 62 -4.31 -8.17 -9.69
CA MET A 62 -5.15 -7.22 -8.95
C MET A 62 -5.57 -7.81 -7.61
N LEU A 63 -5.41 -7.04 -6.53
CA LEU A 63 -5.82 -7.39 -5.17
C LEU A 63 -5.37 -8.78 -4.73
N ASP A 64 -4.15 -9.18 -5.08
CA ASP A 64 -3.58 -10.49 -4.76
C ASP A 64 -4.48 -11.67 -5.18
N GLY A 65 -5.17 -11.50 -6.30
CA GLY A 65 -6.05 -12.50 -6.88
C GLY A 65 -7.46 -12.55 -6.31
N HIS A 66 -7.88 -11.59 -5.49
CA HIS A 66 -9.27 -11.49 -5.06
C HIS A 66 -10.19 -11.08 -6.20
N ASP A 67 -11.37 -11.69 -6.25
CA ASP A 67 -12.36 -11.52 -7.28
C ASP A 67 -13.08 -10.16 -7.15
N VAL A 68 -12.77 -9.24 -8.07
CA VAL A 68 -13.36 -7.90 -8.07
C VAL A 68 -14.87 -7.88 -8.33
N VAL A 69 -15.42 -8.93 -8.94
CA VAL A 69 -16.87 -9.06 -9.22
C VAL A 69 -17.64 -9.49 -7.96
N ALA A 70 -17.01 -10.28 -7.09
CA ALA A 70 -17.65 -10.78 -5.88
C ALA A 70 -18.16 -9.67 -4.95
N TYR A 71 -17.43 -8.57 -4.87
CA TYR A 71 -17.86 -7.40 -4.07
C TYR A 71 -19.22 -6.86 -4.49
N PHE A 72 -19.51 -6.89 -5.79
CA PHE A 72 -20.77 -6.36 -6.35
C PHE A 72 -21.91 -7.38 -6.36
N THR A 73 -21.58 -8.64 -6.57
CA THR A 73 -22.58 -9.70 -6.77
C THR A 73 -22.93 -10.42 -5.49
N GLN A 74 -21.97 -10.54 -4.56
CA GLN A 74 -22.09 -11.29 -3.32
C GLN A 74 -22.01 -10.42 -2.06
N GLY A 75 -21.59 -9.15 -2.19
CA GLY A 75 -21.39 -8.26 -1.06
C GLY A 75 -20.27 -8.70 -0.11
N GLN A 76 -19.31 -9.46 -0.62
CA GLN A 76 -18.18 -9.97 0.16
C GLN A 76 -16.92 -10.08 -0.70
N HIS A 77 -15.75 -10.13 -0.06
CA HIS A 77 -14.54 -10.53 -0.74
C HIS A 77 -14.53 -12.04 -1.00
N ALA A 78 -13.94 -12.47 -2.07
CA ALA A 78 -13.73 -13.89 -2.38
C ALA A 78 -12.38 -14.05 -3.09
N MET A 79 -11.71 -15.16 -2.82
CA MET A 79 -10.48 -15.48 -3.56
C MET A 79 -10.87 -15.97 -4.95
N GLY A 80 -10.21 -15.41 -5.97
CA GLY A 80 -10.29 -15.89 -7.34
C GLY A 80 -9.41 -17.12 -7.56
N GLN A 81 -9.62 -17.78 -8.68
CA GLN A 81 -8.87 -18.95 -9.10
C GLN A 81 -8.13 -18.63 -10.40
N PRO A 82 -6.86 -18.97 -10.55
CA PRO A 82 -6.08 -18.64 -11.77
C PRO A 82 -6.69 -19.19 -13.07
N GLN A 83 -7.42 -20.30 -13.00
CA GLN A 83 -8.13 -20.86 -14.15
C GLN A 83 -9.27 -19.98 -14.68
N PHE A 84 -9.82 -19.12 -13.84
CA PHE A 84 -10.80 -18.11 -14.24
C PHE A 84 -10.12 -16.74 -14.20
N SER A 85 -9.27 -16.45 -15.16
CA SER A 85 -8.54 -15.19 -15.22
C SER A 85 -8.81 -14.40 -16.48
N SER A 86 -8.70 -13.09 -16.37
CA SER A 86 -8.70 -12.18 -17.52
C SER A 86 -7.56 -11.19 -17.37
N ARG A 87 -6.94 -10.83 -18.50
CA ARG A 87 -5.96 -9.76 -18.53
C ARG A 87 -6.63 -8.50 -19.06
N TYR A 88 -6.63 -7.47 -18.26
CA TYR A 88 -7.17 -6.18 -18.65
C TYR A 88 -6.14 -5.07 -18.42
N GLN A 89 -5.79 -4.38 -19.51
CA GLN A 89 -4.80 -3.33 -19.47
C GLN A 89 -3.47 -3.74 -18.80
N GLY A 90 -2.96 -4.93 -19.03
CA GLY A 90 -1.69 -5.43 -18.50
C GLY A 90 -1.73 -5.95 -17.06
N VAL A 91 -2.90 -5.90 -16.39
CA VAL A 91 -3.13 -6.44 -15.06
C VAL A 91 -3.98 -7.70 -15.16
N ASP A 92 -3.61 -8.73 -14.42
CA ASP A 92 -4.34 -9.97 -14.33
C ASP A 92 -5.39 -9.92 -13.22
N PHE A 93 -6.58 -10.38 -13.53
CA PHE A 93 -7.71 -10.48 -12.60
C PHE A 93 -8.10 -11.94 -12.47
N HIS A 94 -8.27 -12.40 -11.24
CA HIS A 94 -8.74 -13.75 -10.96
C HIS A 94 -10.19 -13.70 -10.46
N PHE A 95 -10.99 -14.70 -10.83
CA PHE A 95 -12.40 -14.77 -10.50
C PHE A 95 -12.72 -16.07 -9.79
N ALA A 96 -13.72 -16.06 -8.90
CA ALA A 96 -14.17 -17.22 -8.18
C ALA A 96 -14.90 -18.24 -9.08
N SER A 97 -15.39 -17.79 -10.24
CA SER A 97 -16.14 -18.62 -11.18
C SER A 97 -16.03 -18.12 -12.62
N ALA A 98 -16.37 -19.00 -13.58
CA ALA A 98 -16.51 -18.64 -14.99
C ALA A 98 -17.60 -17.58 -15.21
N ALA A 99 -18.66 -17.58 -14.40
CA ALA A 99 -19.73 -16.58 -14.46
C ALA A 99 -19.22 -15.18 -14.08
N HIS A 100 -18.42 -15.04 -13.03
CA HIS A 100 -17.80 -13.76 -12.64
C HIS A 100 -16.82 -13.27 -13.68
N LYS A 101 -16.01 -14.18 -14.24
CA LYS A 101 -15.14 -13.86 -15.38
C LYS A 101 -15.94 -13.28 -16.54
N ALA A 102 -17.03 -13.91 -16.93
CA ALA A 102 -17.87 -13.44 -18.03
C ALA A 102 -18.48 -12.07 -17.76
N LEU A 103 -18.92 -11.80 -16.52
CA LEU A 103 -19.41 -10.48 -16.10
C LEU A 103 -18.31 -9.39 -16.20
N PHE A 104 -17.11 -9.72 -15.78
CA PHE A 104 -15.97 -8.81 -15.89
C PHE A 104 -15.61 -8.55 -17.37
N ASP A 105 -15.50 -9.59 -18.19
CA ASP A 105 -15.13 -9.47 -19.59
C ASP A 105 -16.13 -8.61 -20.37
N ALA A 106 -17.42 -8.70 -20.02
CA ALA A 106 -18.47 -7.89 -20.64
C ALA A 106 -18.40 -6.40 -20.26
N ALA A 107 -17.94 -6.07 -19.06
CA ALA A 107 -17.91 -4.69 -18.56
C ALA A 107 -16.78 -4.46 -17.54
N PRO A 108 -15.51 -4.56 -17.91
CA PRO A 108 -14.39 -4.51 -16.97
C PRO A 108 -14.39 -3.26 -16.09
N GLN A 109 -14.64 -2.08 -16.69
CA GLN A 109 -14.59 -0.79 -15.99
C GLN A 109 -15.58 -0.69 -14.81
N ARG A 110 -16.67 -1.46 -14.85
CA ARG A 110 -17.66 -1.50 -13.77
C ARG A 110 -17.07 -2.07 -12.47
N TYR A 111 -16.15 -3.01 -12.59
CA TYR A 111 -15.63 -3.81 -11.47
C TYR A 111 -14.25 -3.38 -11.01
N LEU A 112 -13.61 -2.44 -11.71
CA LEU A 112 -12.29 -1.97 -11.33
C LEU A 112 -12.33 -1.28 -9.95
N PRO A 113 -11.43 -1.63 -9.02
CA PRO A 113 -11.30 -0.88 -7.79
C PRO A 113 -10.79 0.53 -8.11
N GLN A 114 -11.37 1.51 -7.45
CA GLN A 114 -10.94 2.89 -7.57
C GLN A 114 -9.52 3.06 -7.07
N PHE A 115 -8.82 4.03 -7.63
CA PHE A 115 -7.42 4.31 -7.29
C PHE A 115 -6.49 3.09 -7.46
N GLY A 116 -6.80 2.22 -8.43
CA GLY A 116 -6.00 1.02 -8.72
C GLY A 116 -5.91 0.02 -7.56
N GLY A 117 -6.87 -0.01 -6.64
CA GLY A 117 -6.84 -0.86 -5.47
C GLY A 117 -5.97 -0.34 -4.32
N PHE A 118 -5.36 0.85 -4.44
CA PHE A 118 -4.72 1.51 -3.31
C PHE A 118 -5.73 1.89 -2.23
N CYS A 119 -5.26 2.00 -0.99
CA CYS A 119 -6.07 2.48 0.12
C CYS A 119 -6.67 3.86 -0.18
N ALA A 120 -8.00 3.95 -0.32
CA ALA A 120 -8.66 5.20 -0.68
C ALA A 120 -8.41 6.32 0.35
N ASN A 121 -8.34 5.98 1.65
CA ASN A 121 -7.97 6.95 2.67
C ASN A 121 -6.51 7.42 2.52
N GLY A 122 -5.60 6.53 2.13
CA GLY A 122 -4.21 6.90 1.82
C GLY A 122 -4.14 7.86 0.64
N ILE A 123 -4.94 7.63 -0.40
CA ILE A 123 -5.00 8.54 -1.56
C ILE A 123 -5.53 9.93 -1.18
N ALA A 124 -6.47 10.04 -0.23
CA ALA A 124 -6.91 11.33 0.28
C ALA A 124 -5.80 12.16 0.94
N TYR A 125 -4.67 11.52 1.28
CA TYR A 125 -3.44 12.16 1.75
C TYR A 125 -2.32 12.17 0.69
N ALA A 126 -2.63 11.85 -0.55
CA ALA A 126 -1.67 11.66 -1.64
C ALA A 126 -0.61 10.56 -1.37
N ILE A 127 -0.95 9.58 -0.54
CA ILE A 127 -0.06 8.48 -0.16
C ILE A 127 -0.64 7.16 -0.70
N PRO A 128 -0.04 6.56 -1.74
CA PRO A 128 -0.51 5.31 -2.31
C PRO A 128 -0.13 4.10 -1.44
N TRP A 129 -0.77 3.98 -0.26
CA TRP A 129 -0.65 2.80 0.59
C TRP A 129 -1.37 1.60 -0.01
N GLY A 130 -0.92 0.40 0.31
CA GLY A 130 -1.61 -0.83 -0.05
C GLY A 130 -3.03 -0.87 0.50
N GLY A 131 -3.89 -1.60 -0.18
CA GLY A 131 -5.25 -1.87 0.24
C GLY A 131 -5.41 -3.35 0.59
N ASP A 132 -6.19 -3.63 1.63
CA ASP A 132 -6.53 -4.99 2.05
C ASP A 132 -7.84 -5.39 1.38
N ALA A 133 -7.83 -6.49 0.65
CA ALA A 133 -8.98 -6.96 -0.14
C ALA A 133 -10.23 -7.26 0.70
N ASP A 134 -10.07 -7.56 2.00
CA ASP A 134 -11.18 -7.78 2.94
C ASP A 134 -11.74 -6.47 3.54
N THR A 135 -11.06 -5.35 3.29
CA THR A 135 -11.46 -4.04 3.84
C THR A 135 -11.87 -3.08 2.73
N TRP A 136 -13.15 -3.04 2.45
CA TRP A 136 -13.71 -2.37 1.27
C TRP A 136 -15.05 -1.67 1.54
N ARG A 137 -15.49 -0.86 0.57
CA ARG A 137 -16.87 -0.31 0.45
C ARG A 137 -17.21 -0.10 -1.01
N ILE A 138 -18.50 -0.28 -1.33
CA ILE A 138 -19.07 0.27 -2.56
C ILE A 138 -19.74 1.59 -2.20
N ILE A 139 -19.32 2.66 -2.86
CA ILE A 139 -19.84 4.00 -2.70
C ILE A 139 -20.23 4.49 -4.11
N ASP A 140 -21.50 4.86 -4.31
CA ASP A 140 -22.02 5.29 -5.61
C ASP A 140 -21.69 4.30 -6.75
N GLY A 141 -21.85 3.01 -6.47
CA GLY A 141 -21.59 1.94 -7.44
C GLY A 141 -20.13 1.69 -7.77
N LYS A 142 -19.17 2.27 -7.04
CA LYS A 142 -17.73 2.13 -7.25
C LYS A 142 -17.09 1.41 -6.07
N LEU A 143 -16.14 0.52 -6.36
CA LEU A 143 -15.40 -0.25 -5.36
C LEU A 143 -14.22 0.56 -4.84
N TYR A 144 -14.17 0.76 -3.53
CA TYR A 144 -13.05 1.37 -2.82
C TYR A 144 -12.44 0.36 -1.86
N ILE A 145 -11.11 0.26 -1.89
CA ILE A 145 -10.32 -0.60 -1.01
C ILE A 145 -9.64 0.27 0.05
N PHE A 146 -9.43 -0.28 1.24
CA PHE A 146 -8.80 0.42 2.35
C PHE A 146 -7.70 -0.45 2.97
N GLY A 147 -6.70 0.16 3.57
CA GLY A 147 -5.63 -0.53 4.31
C GLY A 147 -6.04 -0.75 5.77
N GLY A 148 -7.07 -1.56 5.97
CA GLY A 148 -7.61 -1.93 7.28
C GLY A 148 -8.82 -1.12 7.74
N ALA A 149 -9.54 -1.68 8.71
CA ALA A 149 -10.81 -1.17 9.23
C ALA A 149 -10.72 0.27 9.76
N GLY A 150 -9.64 0.61 10.47
CA GLY A 150 -9.45 1.96 11.01
C GLY A 150 -9.33 3.01 9.90
N SER A 151 -8.64 2.67 8.81
CA SER A 151 -8.50 3.51 7.63
C SER A 151 -9.83 3.72 6.90
N ARG A 152 -10.60 2.65 6.74
CA ARG A 152 -11.97 2.70 6.18
C ARG A 152 -12.88 3.57 7.03
N ASP A 153 -12.92 3.34 8.33
CA ASP A 153 -13.82 4.03 9.24
C ASP A 153 -13.48 5.54 9.33
N ALA A 154 -12.19 5.88 9.28
CA ALA A 154 -11.76 7.27 9.19
C ALA A 154 -12.21 7.95 7.87
N PHE A 155 -12.12 7.24 6.75
CA PHE A 155 -12.61 7.74 5.46
C PHE A 155 -14.12 7.98 5.47
N LEU A 156 -14.87 7.10 6.13
CA LEU A 156 -16.33 7.17 6.21
C LEU A 156 -16.85 8.27 7.15
N LEU A 157 -15.99 8.95 7.92
CA LEU A 157 -16.40 10.11 8.73
C LEU A 157 -16.86 11.30 7.87
N ASP A 158 -16.26 11.47 6.69
CA ASP A 158 -16.64 12.53 5.74
C ASP A 158 -16.35 12.05 4.31
N VAL A 159 -17.26 11.24 3.79
CA VAL A 159 -17.11 10.62 2.45
C VAL A 159 -16.99 11.68 1.35
N PRO A 160 -17.85 12.72 1.27
CA PRO A 160 -17.77 13.70 0.20
C PRO A 160 -16.41 14.42 0.15
N ARG A 161 -15.93 14.89 1.30
CA ARG A 161 -14.64 15.56 1.40
C ARG A 161 -13.48 14.63 1.05
N ASN A 162 -13.47 13.42 1.60
CA ASN A 162 -12.38 12.47 1.41
C ASN A 162 -12.32 11.96 -0.03
N LEU A 163 -13.46 11.79 -0.70
CA LEU A 163 -13.53 11.50 -2.13
C LEU A 163 -13.01 12.67 -2.98
N ALA A 164 -13.38 13.91 -2.66
CA ALA A 164 -12.88 15.06 -3.39
C ALA A 164 -11.35 15.19 -3.30
N LEU A 165 -10.80 15.03 -2.08
CA LEU A 165 -9.36 15.02 -1.85
C LEU A 165 -8.67 13.86 -2.60
N ALA A 166 -9.22 12.65 -2.47
CA ALA A 166 -8.65 11.47 -3.11
C ALA A 166 -8.63 11.60 -4.65
N ASN A 167 -9.73 12.06 -5.25
CA ASN A 167 -9.80 12.29 -6.70
C ASN A 167 -8.80 13.35 -7.17
N THR A 168 -8.67 14.46 -6.42
CA THR A 168 -7.71 15.51 -6.73
C THR A 168 -6.28 14.97 -6.69
N TYR A 169 -5.88 14.33 -5.59
CA TYR A 169 -4.52 13.82 -5.48
C TYR A 169 -4.25 12.64 -6.42
N TRP A 170 -5.25 11.82 -6.68
CA TRP A 170 -5.11 10.76 -7.67
C TRP A 170 -4.74 11.35 -9.05
N SER A 171 -5.50 12.31 -9.52
CA SER A 171 -5.31 12.88 -10.86
C SER A 171 -4.06 13.76 -10.97
N THR A 172 -3.69 14.47 -9.91
CA THR A 172 -2.61 15.47 -9.97
C THR A 172 -1.25 14.94 -9.53
N GLU A 173 -1.21 13.90 -8.69
CA GLU A 173 0.05 13.48 -8.08
C GLU A 173 0.31 11.97 -8.10
N VAL A 174 -0.73 11.13 -8.00
CA VAL A 174 -0.53 9.70 -7.74
C VAL A 174 -0.62 8.87 -9.02
N ALA A 175 -1.66 9.07 -9.82
CA ALA A 175 -1.80 8.35 -11.08
C ALA A 175 -0.62 8.62 -12.01
N GLY A 176 0.02 7.55 -12.50
CA GLY A 176 1.21 7.69 -13.36
C GLY A 176 2.53 7.93 -12.60
N SER A 177 2.51 8.16 -11.28
CA SER A 177 3.73 8.28 -10.49
C SER A 177 4.23 6.92 -9.99
N ASN A 178 5.52 6.85 -9.66
CA ASN A 178 6.05 5.71 -8.92
C ASN A 178 5.60 5.78 -7.46
N SER A 179 4.95 4.73 -6.96
CA SER A 179 4.35 4.72 -5.62
C SER A 179 5.38 4.82 -4.49
N PHE A 180 6.60 4.32 -4.68
CA PHE A 180 7.68 4.45 -3.71
C PHE A 180 8.08 5.92 -3.53
N TRP A 181 8.36 6.61 -4.63
CA TRP A 181 8.75 8.02 -4.60
C TRP A 181 7.62 8.91 -4.10
N GLN A 182 6.39 8.64 -4.48
CA GLN A 182 5.23 9.40 -4.01
C GLN A 182 5.02 9.24 -2.50
N ARG A 183 5.18 8.03 -1.96
CA ARG A 183 5.15 7.81 -0.50
C ARG A 183 6.29 8.54 0.20
N SER A 184 7.51 8.39 -0.29
CA SER A 184 8.68 9.06 0.29
C SER A 184 8.51 10.58 0.30
N LYS A 185 8.03 11.17 -0.79
CA LYS A 185 7.67 12.59 -0.88
C LYS A 185 6.69 12.98 0.23
N ARG A 186 5.62 12.22 0.43
CA ARG A 186 4.55 12.54 1.37
C ARG A 186 4.84 12.22 2.82
N LEU A 187 5.80 11.37 3.09
CA LEU A 187 6.34 11.19 4.45
C LEU A 187 7.11 12.43 4.92
N ILE A 188 7.80 13.12 4.00
CA ILE A 188 8.57 14.34 4.29
C ILE A 188 7.68 15.58 4.17
N PHE A 189 6.97 15.72 3.05
CA PHE A 189 6.12 16.88 2.73
C PHE A 189 4.64 16.48 2.86
N ARG A 190 4.13 16.50 4.08
CA ARG A 190 2.74 16.14 4.38
C ARG A 190 1.78 17.14 3.75
N VAL A 191 0.58 16.64 3.39
CA VAL A 191 -0.52 17.52 2.94
C VAL A 191 -1.03 18.39 4.12
N PRO A 192 -1.59 19.59 3.86
CA PRO A 192 -2.02 20.51 4.93
C PRO A 192 -3.04 19.92 5.91
N HIS A 193 -3.89 19.02 5.43
CA HIS A 193 -4.94 18.37 6.23
C HIS A 193 -4.51 17.01 6.82
N TYR A 194 -3.22 16.72 6.80
CA TYR A 194 -2.71 15.45 7.30
C TYR A 194 -3.15 15.21 8.75
N ALA A 195 -3.63 14.00 9.00
CA ALA A 195 -3.88 13.48 10.33
C ALA A 195 -3.16 12.15 10.50
N SER A 196 -2.57 11.93 11.66
CA SER A 196 -1.92 10.66 11.99
C SER A 196 -2.96 9.55 12.17
N GLY A 197 -2.51 8.27 12.07
CA GLY A 197 -3.39 7.14 12.33
C GLY A 197 -4.02 7.17 13.72
N GLU A 198 -3.25 7.61 14.72
CA GLU A 198 -3.73 7.78 16.10
C GLU A 198 -4.81 8.89 16.21
N GLU A 199 -4.60 10.02 15.54
CA GLU A 199 -5.58 11.09 15.50
C GLU A 199 -6.87 10.64 14.81
N LEU A 200 -6.77 9.94 13.69
CA LEU A 200 -7.91 9.36 12.99
C LEU A 200 -8.66 8.35 13.86
N ALA A 201 -7.95 7.50 14.60
CA ALA A 201 -8.56 6.56 15.53
C ALA A 201 -9.35 7.28 16.64
N ARG A 202 -8.81 8.37 17.20
CA ARG A 202 -9.53 9.20 18.18
C ARG A 202 -10.81 9.82 17.59
N ARG A 203 -10.74 10.34 16.37
CA ARG A 203 -11.91 10.91 15.67
C ARG A 203 -12.99 9.86 15.44
N VAL A 204 -12.61 8.66 15.00
CA VAL A 204 -13.54 7.52 14.82
C VAL A 204 -14.18 7.14 16.15
N ALA A 205 -13.39 7.01 17.24
CA ALA A 205 -13.91 6.69 18.56
C ALA A 205 -14.90 7.75 19.06
N ALA A 206 -14.58 9.03 18.91
CA ALA A 206 -15.47 10.12 19.27
C ALA A 206 -16.79 10.11 18.47
N ALA A 207 -16.71 9.86 17.16
CA ALA A 207 -17.90 9.77 16.30
C ALA A 207 -18.79 8.57 16.64
N ARG A 208 -18.20 7.46 17.09
CA ARG A 208 -18.95 6.29 17.55
C ARG A 208 -19.65 6.56 18.90
N ALA A 209 -18.96 7.24 19.82
CA ALA A 209 -19.54 7.61 21.11
C ALA A 209 -20.65 8.65 21.01
N ALA A 210 -20.67 9.47 19.99
CA ALA A 210 -21.68 10.49 19.73
C ALA A 210 -22.96 9.96 19.03
N LYS A 211 -22.96 8.71 18.58
CA LYS A 211 -24.17 8.08 18.02
C LYS A 211 -25.05 7.59 19.18
N PRO A 212 -26.33 8.01 19.22
CA PRO A 212 -27.29 7.58 20.24
C PRO A 212 -27.56 6.07 20.16
#